data_92f1d9ce8416098e5cc6e4f9dfe5476b
#
_entry.id   92f1d9ce8416098e5cc6e4f9dfe5476b
#
_cell.length_a   1.000
_cell.length_b   1.000
_cell.length_c   1.000
_cell.angle_alpha   90.00
_cell.angle_beta   90.00
_cell.angle_gamma   90.00
#
_symmetry.space_group_name_H-M   'P 1'
#
loop_
_entity.id
_entity.type
_entity.pdbx_description
1 polymer ?
#
loop_
_entity_poly.entity_id
_entity_poly.type
_entity_poly.pdbx_seq_one_letter_code
_entity_poly.pdbx_strand_id
1 'polypeptide(L)'
;GFRLDVEYTPARLYELAKMDGAIIISSDLKRILYANTQLIPESNIPTVETGTRHRTAERTAKQTGDLVISISQRRNIITIFKGYDRYVLEDTAKVITKANQALQTAEKYMKVFDSKLNLLNEYEFNDIVTLENVIVAIQRAEMVMNVADEVQKSIYELGEDGRLLEMQLEELIGDLEVEELLMVKDYLVPTKRKKPEVVLEEIKKLSREDLMKSQTVAKLL
;
A
#
# COMPACT_ATOMS: atom_id res chain seq x y z
N GLY A 1 31.44 -0.20 -19.10
CA GLY A 1 31.03 0.42 -17.85
C GLY A 1 32.22 0.83 -16.98
N PHE A 2 31.99 1.80 -16.14
CA PHE A 2 33.00 2.27 -15.17
C PHE A 2 32.70 1.67 -13.80
N ARG A 3 33.71 1.11 -13.14
CA ARG A 3 33.62 0.74 -11.74
C ARG A 3 33.82 1.98 -10.89
N LEU A 4 32.88 2.27 -10.01
CA LEU A 4 32.89 3.48 -9.18
C LEU A 4 33.05 3.15 -7.70
N ASP A 5 32.19 2.26 -7.19
CA ASP A 5 32.14 1.87 -5.77
C ASP A 5 32.06 3.06 -4.82
N VAL A 6 31.14 3.97 -5.10
CA VAL A 6 30.89 5.19 -4.33
C VAL A 6 29.59 5.09 -3.53
N GLU A 7 29.47 5.89 -2.48
CA GLU A 7 28.25 5.99 -1.70
C GLU A 7 27.06 6.42 -2.58
N TYR A 8 25.91 5.76 -2.40
CA TYR A 8 24.68 6.14 -3.07
C TYR A 8 24.13 7.45 -2.48
N THR A 9 23.91 8.42 -3.33
CA THR A 9 23.13 9.63 -3.03
C THR A 9 22.28 9.98 -4.26
N PRO A 10 21.07 10.60 -4.05
CA PRO A 10 20.23 11.02 -5.17
C PRO A 10 20.96 11.94 -6.16
N ALA A 11 21.78 12.86 -5.67
CA ALA A 11 22.57 13.77 -6.51
C ALA A 11 23.57 13.03 -7.40
N ARG A 12 24.30 12.04 -6.85
CA ARG A 12 25.23 11.20 -7.64
C ARG A 12 24.48 10.37 -8.66
N LEU A 13 23.35 9.75 -8.27
CA LEU A 13 22.54 9.00 -9.19
C LEU A 13 22.06 9.87 -10.37
N TYR A 14 21.57 11.07 -10.06
CA TYR A 14 21.12 12.03 -11.07
C TYR A 14 22.24 12.39 -12.07
N GLU A 15 23.44 12.69 -11.59
CA GLU A 15 24.56 13.01 -12.48
C GLU A 15 24.99 11.80 -13.34
N LEU A 16 25.05 10.61 -12.77
CA LEU A 16 25.40 9.39 -13.48
C LEU A 16 24.32 8.97 -14.49
N ALA A 17 23.06 9.27 -14.21
CA ALA A 17 21.95 8.96 -15.11
C ALA A 17 21.95 9.79 -16.40
N LYS A 18 22.75 10.86 -16.49
CA LYS A 18 22.97 11.61 -17.73
C LYS A 18 23.78 10.82 -18.76
N MET A 19 24.52 9.81 -18.31
CA MET A 19 25.24 8.91 -19.21
C MET A 19 24.32 7.82 -19.76
N ASP A 20 24.64 7.33 -20.95
CA ASP A 20 23.98 6.13 -21.47
C ASP A 20 24.35 4.87 -20.65
N GLY A 21 23.54 3.81 -20.78
CA GLY A 21 23.77 2.55 -20.07
C GLY A 21 23.08 2.44 -18.74
N ALA A 22 23.33 1.34 -18.05
CA ALA A 22 22.74 1.05 -16.74
C ALA A 22 23.67 1.51 -15.59
N ILE A 23 23.06 1.81 -14.45
CA ILE A 23 23.72 2.03 -13.19
C ILE A 23 23.45 0.81 -12.32
N ILE A 24 24.51 0.22 -11.76
CA ILE A 24 24.41 -0.95 -10.87
C ILE A 24 24.61 -0.46 -9.44
N ILE A 25 23.59 -0.74 -8.61
CA ILE A 25 23.57 -0.38 -7.19
C ILE A 25 23.77 -1.66 -6.37
N SER A 26 24.42 -1.54 -5.23
CA SER A 26 24.58 -2.68 -4.29
C SER A 26 23.23 -3.14 -3.73
N SER A 27 23.14 -4.40 -3.33
CA SER A 27 21.90 -4.99 -2.81
C SER A 27 21.38 -4.35 -1.53
N ASP A 28 22.26 -3.72 -0.76
CA ASP A 28 21.93 -2.94 0.46
C ASP A 28 21.55 -1.47 0.15
N LEU A 29 21.52 -1.11 -1.14
CA LEU A 29 21.21 0.23 -1.65
C LEU A 29 22.12 1.36 -1.14
N LYS A 30 23.30 1.03 -0.60
CA LYS A 30 24.20 2.04 -0.02
C LYS A 30 25.26 2.53 -0.99
N ARG A 31 25.56 1.78 -2.04
CA ARG A 31 26.67 2.09 -2.95
C ARG A 31 26.25 1.99 -4.41
N ILE A 32 26.82 2.86 -5.25
CA ILE A 32 26.79 2.74 -6.70
C ILE A 32 28.07 2.01 -7.10
N LEU A 33 27.91 0.80 -7.64
CA LEU A 33 29.03 -0.07 -7.99
C LEU A 33 29.59 0.23 -9.37
N TYR A 34 28.70 0.42 -10.36
CA TYR A 34 29.05 0.67 -11.75
C TYR A 34 28.10 1.70 -12.37
N ALA A 35 28.60 2.44 -13.37
CA ALA A 35 27.80 3.28 -14.24
C ALA A 35 28.19 3.06 -15.71
N ASN A 36 27.36 3.56 -16.63
CA ASN A 36 27.50 3.36 -18.08
C ASN A 36 27.70 1.87 -18.42
N THR A 37 26.94 0.97 -17.78
CA THR A 37 27.07 -0.46 -17.96
C THR A 37 26.12 -0.93 -19.06
N GLN A 38 26.64 -1.70 -20.01
CA GLN A 38 25.81 -2.36 -21.00
C GLN A 38 25.30 -3.68 -20.43
N LEU A 39 24.00 -3.82 -20.30
CA LEU A 39 23.33 -5.07 -19.93
C LEU A 39 23.09 -5.91 -21.19
N ILE A 40 23.49 -7.17 -21.16
CA ILE A 40 23.36 -8.11 -22.27
C ILE A 40 22.65 -9.37 -21.78
N PRO A 41 21.33 -9.30 -21.51
CA PRO A 41 20.56 -10.49 -21.15
C PRO A 41 20.35 -11.40 -22.36
N GLU A 42 20.01 -12.66 -22.10
CA GLU A 42 19.70 -13.63 -23.13
C GLU A 42 18.53 -13.16 -24.03
N SER A 43 18.74 -13.22 -25.33
CA SER A 43 17.76 -12.71 -26.30
C SER A 43 16.49 -13.58 -26.44
N ASN A 44 16.58 -14.86 -26.05
CA ASN A 44 15.49 -15.83 -26.07
C ASN A 44 14.45 -15.60 -24.94
N ILE A 45 14.78 -14.82 -23.90
CA ILE A 45 13.84 -14.50 -22.83
C ILE A 45 12.69 -13.66 -23.39
N PRO A 46 11.43 -14.12 -23.25
CA PRO A 46 10.28 -13.42 -23.78
C PRO A 46 10.06 -12.09 -23.07
N THR A 47 9.60 -11.08 -23.83
CA THR A 47 9.33 -9.74 -23.33
C THR A 47 8.06 -9.18 -23.96
N VAL A 48 7.29 -8.41 -23.19
CA VAL A 48 6.12 -7.67 -23.67
C VAL A 48 6.46 -6.22 -24.02
N GLU A 49 7.67 -5.77 -23.68
CA GLU A 49 8.11 -4.40 -23.91
C GLU A 49 8.54 -4.16 -25.37
N THR A 50 8.28 -2.95 -25.86
CA THR A 50 8.59 -2.56 -27.25
C THR A 50 9.89 -1.79 -27.42
N GLY A 51 10.34 -1.06 -26.41
CA GLY A 51 11.58 -0.26 -26.46
C GLY A 51 12.81 -1.08 -26.06
N THR A 52 13.95 -0.85 -26.73
CA THR A 52 15.19 -1.61 -26.48
C THR A 52 15.61 -1.57 -24.99
N ARG A 53 15.59 -0.38 -24.36
CA ARG A 53 15.97 -0.23 -22.94
C ARG A 53 15.01 -1.00 -22.02
N HIS A 54 13.70 -0.92 -22.23
CA HIS A 54 12.69 -1.62 -21.43
C HIS A 54 12.76 -3.13 -21.64
N ARG A 55 12.97 -3.60 -22.90
CA ARG A 55 13.18 -5.02 -23.18
C ARG A 55 14.42 -5.57 -22.48
N THR A 56 15.52 -4.81 -22.51
CA THR A 56 16.73 -5.18 -21.80
C THR A 56 16.51 -5.24 -20.30
N ALA A 57 15.84 -4.25 -19.72
CA ALA A 57 15.51 -4.20 -18.30
C ALA A 57 14.65 -5.40 -17.86
N GLU A 58 13.55 -5.68 -18.59
CA GLU A 58 12.66 -6.81 -18.31
C GLU A 58 13.41 -8.16 -18.39
N ARG A 59 14.20 -8.36 -19.47
CA ARG A 59 14.98 -9.59 -19.65
C ARG A 59 16.03 -9.77 -18.55
N THR A 60 16.72 -8.68 -18.16
CA THR A 60 17.70 -8.73 -17.08
C THR A 60 17.03 -9.13 -15.77
N ALA A 61 15.89 -8.51 -15.42
CA ALA A 61 15.15 -8.86 -14.21
C ALA A 61 14.70 -10.33 -14.22
N LYS A 62 14.18 -10.84 -15.34
CA LYS A 62 13.79 -12.25 -15.49
C LYS A 62 14.96 -13.21 -15.37
N GLN A 63 16.11 -12.84 -15.91
CA GLN A 63 17.30 -13.68 -15.91
C GLN A 63 17.97 -13.75 -14.53
N THR A 64 18.07 -12.62 -13.85
CA THR A 64 18.80 -12.51 -12.58
C THR A 64 17.92 -12.66 -11.34
N GLY A 65 16.62 -12.38 -11.47
CA GLY A 65 15.71 -12.26 -10.32
C GLY A 65 15.86 -10.96 -9.56
N ASP A 66 16.78 -10.07 -9.97
CA ASP A 66 17.04 -8.80 -9.31
C ASP A 66 16.01 -7.73 -9.67
N LEU A 67 15.96 -6.69 -8.83
CA LEU A 67 15.15 -5.51 -9.08
C LEU A 67 15.81 -4.66 -10.17
N VAL A 68 15.06 -4.36 -11.23
CA VAL A 68 15.51 -3.47 -12.33
C VAL A 68 14.49 -2.36 -12.53
N ILE A 69 14.95 -1.12 -12.50
CA ILE A 69 14.12 0.07 -12.73
C ILE A 69 14.48 0.65 -14.09
N SER A 70 13.48 0.79 -14.96
CA SER A 70 13.63 1.43 -16.28
C SER A 70 12.90 2.75 -16.32
N ILE A 71 13.63 3.82 -16.66
CA ILE A 71 13.09 5.19 -16.74
C ILE A 71 13.07 5.63 -18.20
N SER A 72 11.90 5.99 -18.69
CA SER A 72 11.73 6.57 -20.02
C SER A 72 11.42 8.05 -19.92
N GLN A 73 12.40 8.91 -20.04
CA GLN A 73 12.23 10.36 -20.08
C GLN A 73 11.24 10.80 -21.16
N ARG A 74 11.36 10.21 -22.38
CA ARG A 74 10.49 10.56 -23.52
C ARG A 74 9.01 10.29 -23.27
N ARG A 75 8.70 9.22 -22.50
CA ARG A 75 7.31 8.80 -22.20
C ARG A 75 6.86 9.23 -20.82
N ASN A 76 7.77 9.78 -20.00
CA ASN A 76 7.57 10.07 -18.59
C ASN A 76 7.03 8.83 -17.84
N ILE A 77 7.66 7.68 -18.07
CA ILE A 77 7.23 6.40 -17.48
C ILE A 77 8.41 5.78 -16.74
N ILE A 78 8.16 5.38 -15.52
CA ILE A 78 9.05 4.55 -14.70
C ILE A 78 8.42 3.17 -14.59
N THR A 79 9.19 2.14 -14.96
CA THR A 79 8.75 0.74 -14.83
C THR A 79 9.72 -0.03 -13.95
N ILE A 80 9.17 -0.73 -12.99
CA ILE A 80 9.90 -1.59 -12.05
C ILE A 80 9.68 -3.04 -12.48
N PHE A 81 10.77 -3.80 -12.60
CA PHE A 81 10.77 -5.22 -12.90
C PHE A 81 11.46 -5.98 -11.78
N LYS A 82 10.89 -7.11 -11.37
CA LYS A 82 11.51 -8.05 -10.43
C LYS A 82 11.13 -9.48 -10.82
N GLY A 83 12.10 -10.24 -11.31
CA GLY A 83 11.79 -11.53 -11.91
C GLY A 83 10.76 -11.38 -13.02
N TYR A 84 9.59 -11.99 -12.88
CA TYR A 84 8.49 -11.91 -13.84
C TYR A 84 7.48 -10.80 -13.54
N ASP A 85 7.59 -10.16 -12.37
CA ASP A 85 6.70 -9.08 -11.98
C ASP A 85 7.08 -7.78 -12.66
N ARG A 86 6.05 -7.05 -13.06
CA ARG A 86 6.17 -5.76 -13.75
C ARG A 86 5.19 -4.76 -13.13
N TYR A 87 5.72 -3.64 -12.67
CA TYR A 87 4.93 -2.54 -12.15
C TYR A 87 5.30 -1.23 -12.84
N VAL A 88 4.30 -0.51 -13.33
CA VAL A 88 4.48 0.81 -13.95
C VAL A 88 3.99 1.85 -12.96
N LEU A 89 4.87 2.78 -12.57
CA LEU A 89 4.47 3.92 -11.74
C LEU A 89 3.54 4.82 -12.53
N GLU A 90 2.46 5.24 -11.89
CA GLU A 90 1.55 6.22 -12.45
C GLU A 90 2.15 7.64 -12.37
N ASP A 91 1.57 8.56 -13.12
CA ASP A 91 1.91 9.98 -13.03
C ASP A 91 1.59 10.53 -11.64
N THR A 92 2.56 11.23 -11.02
CA THR A 92 2.48 11.75 -9.65
C THR A 92 1.19 12.58 -9.42
N ALA A 93 0.81 13.43 -10.39
CA ALA A 93 -0.39 14.27 -10.25
C ALA A 93 -1.67 13.43 -10.23
N LYS A 94 -1.70 12.33 -10.99
CA LYS A 94 -2.83 11.39 -10.97
C LYS A 94 -2.91 10.64 -9.65
N VAL A 95 -1.76 10.17 -9.13
CA VAL A 95 -1.70 9.47 -7.85
C VAL A 95 -2.16 10.38 -6.73
N ILE A 96 -1.67 11.64 -6.68
CA ILE A 96 -2.10 12.64 -5.69
C ILE A 96 -3.61 12.88 -5.78
N THR A 97 -4.15 13.02 -7.00
CA THR A 97 -5.60 13.25 -7.18
C THR A 97 -6.42 12.06 -6.66
N LYS A 98 -6.04 10.84 -6.99
CA LYS A 98 -6.70 9.62 -6.49
C LYS A 98 -6.61 9.51 -4.98
N ALA A 99 -5.42 9.74 -4.41
CA ALA A 99 -5.20 9.68 -2.97
C ALA A 99 -6.06 10.70 -2.22
N ASN A 100 -6.14 11.95 -2.70
CA ASN A 100 -7.01 12.97 -2.11
C ASN A 100 -8.49 12.58 -2.17
N GLN A 101 -8.96 12.00 -3.29
CA GLN A 101 -10.34 11.53 -3.39
C GLN A 101 -10.64 10.37 -2.43
N ALA A 102 -9.68 9.45 -2.29
CA ALA A 102 -9.78 8.36 -1.32
C ALA A 102 -9.80 8.88 0.12
N LEU A 103 -8.90 9.82 0.46
CA LEU A 103 -8.86 10.45 1.78
C LEU A 103 -10.18 11.15 2.12
N GLN A 104 -10.75 11.94 1.21
CA GLN A 104 -12.08 12.55 1.39
C GLN A 104 -13.19 11.50 1.58
N THR A 105 -13.05 10.33 0.97
CA THR A 105 -14.00 9.23 1.16
C THR A 105 -13.84 8.62 2.54
N ALA A 106 -12.59 8.41 2.99
CA ALA A 106 -12.28 7.94 4.35
C ALA A 106 -12.82 8.91 5.41
N GLU A 107 -12.65 10.22 5.23
CA GLU A 107 -13.23 11.25 6.12
C GLU A 107 -14.75 11.16 6.25
N LYS A 108 -15.45 10.91 5.14
CA LYS A 108 -16.90 10.71 5.16
C LYS A 108 -17.30 9.43 5.92
N TYR A 109 -16.55 8.36 5.70
CA TYR A 109 -16.80 7.10 6.40
C TYR A 109 -16.47 7.23 7.88
N MET A 110 -15.43 7.95 8.26
CA MET A 110 -15.08 8.23 9.65
C MET A 110 -16.20 8.97 10.38
N LYS A 111 -16.78 10.00 9.77
CA LYS A 111 -17.96 10.70 10.34
C LYS A 111 -19.14 9.77 10.58
N VAL A 112 -19.36 8.80 9.68
CA VAL A 112 -20.42 7.81 9.86
C VAL A 112 -20.05 6.84 10.98
N PHE A 113 -18.81 6.41 11.08
CA PHE A 113 -18.29 5.59 12.15
C PHE A 113 -18.48 6.28 13.50
N ASP A 114 -18.01 7.52 13.66
CA ASP A 114 -18.16 8.32 14.89
C ASP A 114 -19.62 8.42 15.32
N SER A 115 -20.52 8.66 14.37
CA SER A 115 -21.96 8.69 14.66
C SER A 115 -22.50 7.34 15.15
N LYS A 116 -22.00 6.22 14.60
CA LYS A 116 -22.41 4.89 15.04
C LYS A 116 -21.79 4.50 16.38
N LEU A 117 -20.55 4.88 16.61
CA LEU A 117 -19.87 4.68 17.90
C LEU A 117 -20.56 5.47 19.01
N ASN A 118 -20.91 6.74 18.79
CA ASN A 118 -21.64 7.54 19.75
C ASN A 118 -23.02 6.94 20.07
N LEU A 119 -23.71 6.44 19.07
CA LEU A 119 -24.99 5.77 19.25
C LEU A 119 -24.85 4.44 20.00
N LEU A 120 -23.78 3.68 19.74
CA LEU A 120 -23.45 2.46 20.47
C LEU A 120 -23.22 2.76 21.95
N ASN A 121 -22.40 3.78 22.27
CA ASN A 121 -22.15 4.22 23.64
C ASN A 121 -23.44 4.63 24.36
N GLU A 122 -24.35 5.32 23.67
CA GLU A 122 -25.67 5.67 24.23
C GLU A 122 -26.52 4.42 24.54
N TYR A 123 -26.48 3.44 23.65
CA TYR A 123 -27.22 2.18 23.84
C TYR A 123 -26.61 1.35 24.98
N GLU A 124 -25.28 1.30 25.11
CA GLU A 124 -24.61 0.66 26.24
C GLU A 124 -24.99 1.31 27.56
N PHE A 125 -24.97 2.63 27.61
CA PHE A 125 -25.34 3.37 28.82
C PHE A 125 -26.80 3.11 29.26
N ASN A 126 -27.68 2.85 28.30
CA ASN A 126 -29.09 2.57 28.56
C ASN A 126 -29.44 1.07 28.66
N ASP A 127 -28.45 0.17 28.60
CA ASP A 127 -28.62 -1.29 28.62
C ASP A 127 -29.54 -1.84 27.51
N ILE A 128 -29.54 -1.19 26.32
CA ILE A 128 -30.36 -1.58 25.16
C ILE A 128 -29.52 -1.96 23.92
N VAL A 129 -28.23 -2.14 24.11
CA VAL A 129 -27.32 -2.50 23.01
C VAL A 129 -27.70 -3.87 22.42
N THR A 130 -27.61 -3.97 21.10
CA THR A 130 -27.80 -5.22 20.36
C THR A 130 -26.52 -5.60 19.63
N LEU A 131 -26.32 -6.89 19.38
CA LEU A 131 -25.18 -7.36 18.59
C LEU A 131 -25.14 -6.70 17.19
N GLU A 132 -26.31 -6.39 16.63
CA GLU A 132 -26.39 -5.70 15.33
C GLU A 132 -25.79 -4.28 15.38
N ASN A 133 -25.98 -3.53 16.48
CA ASN A 133 -25.39 -2.21 16.66
C ASN A 133 -23.85 -2.29 16.64
N VAL A 134 -23.29 -3.28 17.33
CA VAL A 134 -21.84 -3.53 17.38
C VAL A 134 -21.31 -3.91 15.99
N ILE A 135 -21.96 -4.85 15.32
CA ILE A 135 -21.58 -5.28 13.97
C ILE A 135 -21.55 -4.10 13.01
N VAL A 136 -22.57 -3.23 13.07
CA VAL A 136 -22.62 -2.03 12.22
C VAL A 136 -21.45 -1.10 12.52
N ALA A 137 -21.07 -0.91 13.77
CA ALA A 137 -19.93 -0.08 14.13
C ALA A 137 -18.62 -0.68 13.57
N ILE A 138 -18.37 -1.97 13.78
CA ILE A 138 -17.21 -2.68 13.23
C ILE A 138 -17.18 -2.59 11.69
N GLN A 139 -18.30 -2.83 11.01
CA GLN A 139 -18.37 -2.69 9.56
C GLN A 139 -17.99 -1.29 9.08
N ARG A 140 -18.34 -0.24 9.84
CA ARG A 140 -17.98 1.14 9.50
C ARG A 140 -16.51 1.43 9.75
N ALA A 141 -15.92 0.92 10.82
CA ALA A 141 -14.49 1.00 11.09
C ALA A 141 -13.70 0.35 9.94
N GLU A 142 -14.02 -0.87 9.60
CA GLU A 142 -13.37 -1.60 8.49
C GLU A 142 -13.54 -0.91 7.13
N MET A 143 -14.65 -0.22 6.88
CA MET A 143 -14.81 0.59 5.66
C MET A 143 -13.84 1.76 5.61
N VAL A 144 -13.55 2.39 6.75
CA VAL A 144 -12.53 3.44 6.85
C VAL A 144 -11.15 2.84 6.59
N MET A 145 -10.81 1.75 7.28
CA MET A 145 -9.50 1.09 7.15
C MET A 145 -9.22 0.61 5.72
N ASN A 146 -10.22 0.02 5.05
CA ASN A 146 -10.07 -0.42 3.66
C ASN A 146 -9.72 0.75 2.70
N VAL A 147 -10.31 1.93 2.92
CA VAL A 147 -9.97 3.11 2.12
C VAL A 147 -8.62 3.70 2.54
N ALA A 148 -8.30 3.67 3.85
CA ALA A 148 -7.01 4.06 4.37
C ALA A 148 -5.86 3.27 3.74
N ASP A 149 -6.04 1.96 3.56
CA ASP A 149 -5.07 1.09 2.87
C ASP A 149 -4.82 1.50 1.40
N GLU A 150 -5.86 1.97 0.71
CA GLU A 150 -5.71 2.48 -0.67
C GLU A 150 -4.91 3.80 -0.69
N VAL A 151 -5.16 4.69 0.29
CA VAL A 151 -4.38 5.94 0.46
C VAL A 151 -2.93 5.60 0.79
N GLN A 152 -2.69 4.65 1.71
CA GLN A 152 -1.36 4.23 2.11
C GLN A 152 -0.53 3.67 0.93
N LYS A 153 -1.15 2.89 0.04
CA LYS A 153 -0.49 2.42 -1.20
C LYS A 153 -0.07 3.59 -2.09
N SER A 154 -0.94 4.60 -2.22
CA SER A 154 -0.62 5.81 -2.98
C SER A 154 0.52 6.61 -2.35
N ILE A 155 0.58 6.70 -1.01
CA ILE A 155 1.67 7.34 -0.26
C ILE A 155 3.00 6.63 -0.55
N TYR A 156 3.02 5.28 -0.52
CA TYR A 156 4.23 4.53 -0.88
C TYR A 156 4.70 4.79 -2.31
N GLU A 157 3.76 4.92 -3.25
CA GLU A 157 4.11 5.23 -4.64
C GLU A 157 4.65 6.67 -4.80
N LEU A 158 4.14 7.61 -4.03
CA LEU A 158 4.55 9.02 -4.05
C LEU A 158 5.90 9.27 -3.36
N GLY A 159 6.28 8.43 -2.38
CA GLY A 159 7.48 8.65 -1.59
C GLY A 159 7.44 9.99 -0.84
N GLU A 160 8.45 10.84 -1.01
CA GLU A 160 8.54 12.13 -0.32
C GLU A 160 7.38 13.08 -0.65
N ASP A 161 6.83 13.00 -1.87
CA ASP A 161 5.68 13.81 -2.28
C ASP A 161 4.38 13.41 -1.55
N GLY A 162 4.33 12.20 -0.98
CA GLY A 162 3.20 11.68 -0.20
C GLY A 162 3.14 12.13 1.26
N ARG A 163 4.16 12.81 1.79
CA ARG A 163 4.28 13.14 3.23
C ARG A 163 3.07 13.86 3.82
N LEU A 164 2.49 14.80 3.11
CA LEU A 164 1.31 15.53 3.61
C LEU A 164 0.06 14.64 3.68
N LEU A 165 -0.09 13.73 2.71
CA LEU A 165 -1.16 12.73 2.71
C LEU A 165 -0.99 11.73 3.87
N GLU A 166 0.24 11.33 4.15
CA GLU A 166 0.57 10.46 5.27
C GLU A 166 0.15 11.07 6.61
N MET A 167 0.54 12.33 6.86
CA MET A 167 0.15 13.06 8.07
C MET A 167 -1.39 13.19 8.21
N GLN A 168 -2.08 13.47 7.11
CA GLN A 168 -3.55 13.58 7.12
C GLN A 168 -4.21 12.21 7.37
N LEU A 169 -3.66 11.15 6.80
CA LEU A 169 -4.15 9.80 7.01
C LEU A 169 -3.94 9.35 8.47
N GLU A 170 -2.73 9.56 9.00
CA GLU A 170 -2.40 9.23 10.39
C GLU A 170 -3.33 9.96 11.38
N GLU A 171 -3.59 11.26 11.17
CA GLU A 171 -4.53 12.03 11.99
C GLU A 171 -5.97 11.48 11.87
N LEU A 172 -6.38 11.08 10.66
CA LEU A 172 -7.74 10.60 10.42
C LEU A 172 -8.02 9.25 11.10
N ILE A 173 -7.08 8.29 10.96
CA ILE A 173 -7.31 6.92 11.47
C ILE A 173 -6.79 6.72 12.90
N GLY A 174 -6.00 7.63 13.44
CA GLY A 174 -5.44 7.71 14.79
C GLY A 174 -5.69 6.48 15.69
N ASP A 175 -6.75 6.56 16.49
CA ASP A 175 -7.09 5.51 17.45
C ASP A 175 -8.09 4.46 16.92
N LEU A 176 -8.50 4.56 15.65
CA LEU A 176 -9.57 3.72 15.07
C LEU A 176 -9.31 2.22 15.24
N GLU A 177 -8.08 1.78 15.00
CA GLU A 177 -7.71 0.37 15.13
C GLU A 177 -7.79 -0.12 16.59
N VAL A 178 -7.47 0.77 17.54
CA VAL A 178 -7.58 0.49 18.97
C VAL A 178 -9.05 0.40 19.37
N GLU A 179 -9.88 1.33 18.91
CA GLU A 179 -11.31 1.34 19.19
C GLU A 179 -12.01 0.10 18.62
N GLU A 180 -11.63 -0.30 17.40
CA GLU A 180 -12.15 -1.51 16.79
C GLU A 180 -11.79 -2.77 17.56
N LEU A 181 -10.53 -2.88 18.00
CA LEU A 181 -10.08 -3.99 18.83
C LEU A 181 -10.83 -4.03 20.17
N LEU A 182 -11.10 -2.88 20.78
CA LEU A 182 -11.89 -2.79 22.01
C LEU A 182 -13.33 -3.28 21.79
N MET A 183 -13.99 -2.83 20.71
CA MET A 183 -15.33 -3.33 20.37
C MET A 183 -15.34 -4.85 20.19
N VAL A 184 -14.38 -5.41 19.44
CA VAL A 184 -14.29 -6.87 19.28
C VAL A 184 -14.08 -7.56 20.62
N LYS A 185 -13.21 -7.02 21.49
CA LYS A 185 -12.92 -7.59 22.81
C LYS A 185 -14.13 -7.62 23.73
N ASP A 186 -14.92 -6.55 23.74
CA ASP A 186 -16.06 -6.40 24.65
C ASP A 186 -17.25 -7.27 24.25
N TYR A 187 -17.39 -7.55 22.96
CA TYR A 187 -18.53 -8.32 22.41
C TYR A 187 -18.18 -9.73 21.94
N LEU A 188 -16.91 -10.13 22.05
CA LEU A 188 -16.52 -11.50 21.72
C LEU A 188 -17.12 -12.51 22.71
N VAL A 189 -17.81 -13.51 22.19
CA VAL A 189 -18.41 -14.57 23.00
C VAL A 189 -17.33 -15.40 23.70
N PRO A 190 -17.31 -15.49 25.05
CA PRO A 190 -16.22 -16.13 25.80
C PRO A 190 -16.02 -17.62 25.46
N THR A 191 -17.03 -18.28 24.91
CA THR A 191 -16.98 -19.71 24.58
C THR A 191 -16.11 -20.02 23.35
N LYS A 192 -15.79 -19.04 22.50
CA LYS A 192 -15.06 -19.27 21.24
C LYS A 192 -13.54 -19.47 21.41
N ARG A 193 -12.96 -19.34 22.60
CA ARG A 193 -11.52 -19.51 22.90
C ARG A 193 -10.56 -18.79 21.93
N LYS A 194 -11.04 -17.87 21.09
CA LYS A 194 -10.23 -17.05 20.20
C LYS A 194 -9.83 -15.77 20.90
N LYS A 195 -8.64 -15.27 20.62
CA LYS A 195 -8.20 -13.95 21.07
C LYS A 195 -8.85 -12.86 20.22
N PRO A 196 -9.20 -11.69 20.80
CA PRO A 196 -9.80 -10.58 20.06
C PRO A 196 -9.00 -10.17 18.82
N GLU A 197 -7.66 -10.16 18.92
CA GLU A 197 -6.76 -9.80 17.82
C GLU A 197 -6.89 -10.76 16.63
N VAL A 198 -7.08 -12.05 16.92
CA VAL A 198 -7.26 -13.08 15.87
C VAL A 198 -8.60 -12.90 15.18
N VAL A 199 -9.65 -12.56 15.93
CA VAL A 199 -10.99 -12.31 15.37
C VAL A 199 -10.97 -11.06 14.51
N LEU A 200 -10.33 -9.99 14.97
CA LEU A 200 -10.17 -8.76 14.19
C LEU A 200 -9.43 -9.04 12.87
N GLU A 201 -8.34 -9.80 12.92
CA GLU A 201 -7.61 -10.21 11.71
C GLU A 201 -8.44 -11.08 10.74
N GLU A 202 -9.38 -11.88 11.26
CA GLU A 202 -10.34 -12.62 10.43
C GLU A 202 -11.36 -11.67 9.79
N ILE A 203 -11.83 -10.65 10.50
CA ILE A 203 -12.73 -9.62 9.99
C ILE A 203 -12.05 -8.80 8.89
N LYS A 204 -10.82 -8.34 9.11
CA LYS A 204 -10.01 -7.59 8.13
C LYS A 204 -9.81 -8.34 6.80
N LYS A 205 -9.83 -9.67 6.82
CA LYS A 205 -9.68 -10.50 5.62
C LYS A 205 -10.98 -10.73 4.85
N LEU A 206 -12.12 -10.30 5.37
CA LEU A 206 -13.38 -10.44 4.68
C LEU A 206 -13.41 -9.61 3.39
N SER A 207 -14.04 -10.17 2.36
CA SER A 207 -14.37 -9.37 1.18
C SER A 207 -15.36 -8.26 1.58
N ARG A 208 -15.38 -7.15 0.84
CA ARG A 208 -16.32 -6.06 1.08
C ARG A 208 -17.78 -6.57 1.10
N GLU A 209 -18.10 -7.53 0.25
CA GLU A 209 -19.45 -8.14 0.19
C GLU A 209 -19.77 -8.93 1.46
N ASP A 210 -18.81 -9.73 1.96
CA ASP A 210 -18.99 -10.53 3.16
C ASP A 210 -18.96 -9.70 4.44
N LEU A 211 -18.16 -8.65 4.48
CA LEU A 211 -18.14 -7.67 5.57
C LEU A 211 -19.52 -7.01 5.75
N MET A 212 -20.22 -6.69 4.66
CA MET A 212 -21.55 -6.06 4.75
C MET A 212 -22.67 -7.02 5.15
N LYS A 213 -22.42 -8.35 5.21
CA LYS A 213 -23.37 -9.34 5.70
C LYS A 213 -23.24 -9.45 7.24
N SER A 214 -24.15 -8.85 7.99
CA SER A 214 -24.14 -8.90 9.46
C SER A 214 -23.98 -10.32 10.02
N GLN A 215 -24.59 -11.32 9.37
CA GLN A 215 -24.46 -12.72 9.78
C GLN A 215 -23.04 -13.28 9.65
N THR A 216 -22.23 -12.77 8.73
CA THR A 216 -20.85 -13.22 8.54
C THR A 216 -19.99 -12.69 9.69
N VAL A 217 -20.11 -11.40 10.03
CA VAL A 217 -19.40 -10.79 11.14
C VAL A 217 -19.86 -11.37 12.48
N ALA A 218 -21.17 -11.56 12.68
CA ALA A 218 -21.74 -12.20 13.88
C ALA A 218 -21.18 -13.60 14.16
N LYS A 219 -20.84 -14.36 13.14
CA LYS A 219 -20.25 -15.70 13.31
C LYS A 219 -18.81 -15.64 13.82
N LEU A 220 -18.11 -14.55 13.59
CA LEU A 220 -16.74 -14.35 14.06
C LEU A 220 -16.71 -13.86 15.51
N LEU A 221 -17.63 -12.97 15.89
CA LEU A 221 -17.85 -12.52 17.26
C LEU A 221 -18.50 -13.60 18.11
#